data_a934bba58a546c07be2ddc97717079ea
#
_entry.id   a934bba58a546c07be2ddc97717079ea
#
_cell.length_a   1.000
_cell.length_b   1.000
_cell.length_c   1.000
_cell.angle_alpha   90.00
_cell.angle_beta   90.00
_cell.angle_gamma   90.00
#
_symmetry.space_group_name_H-M   'P 1'
#
loop_
_entity.id
_entity.type
_entity.pdbx_description
1 polymer ?
#
loop_
_entity_poly.entity_id
_entity_poly.type
_entity_poly.pdbx_seq_one_letter_code
_entity_poly.pdbx_strand_id
1 'polypeptide(L)'
;VRSRGLGDVYKRQVIDDCWSEKQRNEKGELVPDHWKFPNGIKPVADYVHSKGLKFGIYSCAGRHTCAGHPGSFEHEFQDAETFAEWGVDYLKYDYCYKPVHIPGEILYKRMSTALRNCGRPIMFSACNWGNDDIYKWIRESGAHLFRSTGDIQDNWESIKRLALSQMGNECYGGCFCHNDIDMLVVGMHGGSNNQYINGESDDQFGNKEGKGLGGCTDTEYKTHFSLWAMMNSPLMMGCDIRHMTDRTKEILTNKEVIAINQDIECRGPYRISQWNNPENVFSLVKPLANGDYAIGMYNFSDVPAEMSLQFWDIGLSTAAGRGLEMHDCWSHEDIGRFSERYVTTLQPHDCAVYTAKVVKL
;
A
#
# COMPACT_ATOMS: atom_id res chain seq x y z
N VAL A 1 6.51 -21.49 5.74
CA VAL A 1 5.36 -20.60 5.94
C VAL A 1 5.08 -19.87 4.65
N ARG A 2 3.97 -20.19 4.04
CA ARG A 2 3.51 -19.50 2.85
C ARG A 2 3.03 -18.11 3.31
N SER A 3 3.90 -17.10 3.18
CA SER A 3 3.50 -15.70 3.27
C SER A 3 2.61 -15.40 2.07
N ARG A 4 1.33 -15.67 2.20
CA ARG A 4 0.34 -15.23 1.23
C ARG A 4 0.03 -13.78 1.54
N GLY A 5 0.35 -12.91 0.60
CA GLY A 5 -0.06 -11.53 0.65
C GLY A 5 0.77 -10.62 1.56
N LEU A 6 1.43 -9.70 0.95
CA LEU A 6 2.14 -8.60 1.60
C LEU A 6 1.17 -7.53 2.11
N GLY A 7 -0.07 -7.55 1.64
CA GLY A 7 -1.12 -6.60 1.95
C GLY A 7 -2.07 -7.00 3.08
N ASP A 8 -1.65 -7.84 4.01
CA ASP A 8 -2.52 -8.23 5.10
C ASP A 8 -2.50 -7.18 6.21
N VAL A 9 -3.55 -6.40 6.28
CA VAL A 9 -3.82 -5.31 7.22
C VAL A 9 -3.65 -5.73 8.68
N TYR A 10 -3.72 -7.04 8.96
CA TYR A 10 -3.71 -7.58 10.33
C TYR A 10 -2.43 -8.32 10.72
N LYS A 11 -1.40 -8.33 9.89
CA LYS A 11 -0.24 -9.20 10.11
C LYS A 11 1.01 -8.50 10.60
N ARG A 12 1.07 -7.17 10.54
CA ARG A 12 2.29 -6.42 10.87
C ARG A 12 2.00 -5.18 11.70
N GLN A 13 2.90 -4.90 12.65
CA GLN A 13 3.04 -3.61 13.29
C GLN A 13 4.40 -3.04 12.93
N VAL A 14 4.42 -1.87 12.30
CA VAL A 14 5.65 -1.22 11.86
C VAL A 14 5.81 0.10 12.60
N ILE A 15 6.99 0.33 13.17
CA ILE A 15 7.40 1.66 13.66
C ILE A 15 8.15 2.38 12.55
N ASP A 16 7.79 3.63 12.29
CA ASP A 16 8.40 4.46 11.26
C ASP A 16 9.56 5.29 11.83
N ASP A 17 9.97 6.40 11.20
CA ASP A 17 11.10 7.23 11.58
C ASP A 17 11.04 7.73 13.05
N CYS A 18 12.10 8.32 13.55
CA CYS A 18 12.20 8.88 14.91
C CYS A 18 12.17 7.86 16.06
N TRP A 19 12.45 6.58 15.80
CA TRP A 19 12.54 5.57 16.86
C TRP A 19 13.93 5.50 17.53
N SER A 20 14.99 5.99 16.87
CA SER A 20 16.35 5.97 17.38
C SER A 20 16.77 7.30 18.00
N GLU A 21 17.86 7.29 18.76
CA GLU A 21 18.58 8.49 19.16
C GLU A 21 19.15 9.24 17.94
N LYS A 22 19.52 10.50 18.13
CA LYS A 22 20.08 11.35 17.07
C LYS A 22 21.51 10.99 16.68
N GLN A 23 22.16 10.12 17.44
CA GLN A 23 23.53 9.68 17.20
C GLN A 23 23.68 8.18 17.45
N ARG A 24 24.59 7.56 16.71
CA ARG A 24 25.06 6.20 16.98
C ARG A 24 25.94 6.20 18.24
N ASN A 25 26.07 5.06 18.89
CA ASN A 25 26.99 4.90 20.00
C ASN A 25 28.47 4.83 19.52
N GLU A 26 29.39 4.71 20.46
CA GLU A 26 30.85 4.63 20.18
C GLU A 26 31.25 3.45 19.29
N LYS A 27 30.42 2.40 19.23
CA LYS A 27 30.63 1.24 18.35
C LYS A 27 30.02 1.41 16.97
N GLY A 28 29.35 2.53 16.70
CA GLY A 28 28.63 2.78 15.46
C GLY A 28 27.25 2.13 15.39
N GLU A 29 26.72 1.60 16.50
CA GLU A 29 25.42 0.94 16.54
C GLU A 29 24.27 1.96 16.66
N LEU A 30 23.11 1.64 16.08
CA LEU A 30 21.87 2.37 16.28
C LEU A 30 21.38 2.20 17.73
N VAL A 31 20.98 3.29 18.36
CA VAL A 31 20.50 3.31 19.73
C VAL A 31 19.01 3.66 19.74
N PRO A 32 18.13 2.83 20.33
CA PRO A 32 16.74 3.20 20.52
C PRO A 32 16.59 4.47 21.37
N ASP A 33 15.64 5.33 21.01
CA ASP A 33 15.30 6.52 21.81
C ASP A 33 14.91 6.09 23.21
N HIS A 34 15.65 6.53 24.22
CA HIS A 34 15.52 6.07 25.60
C HIS A 34 14.19 6.49 26.27
N TRP A 35 13.55 7.55 25.77
CA TRP A 35 12.23 7.98 26.26
C TRP A 35 11.09 7.15 25.67
N LYS A 36 11.15 6.88 24.36
CA LYS A 36 10.13 6.11 23.65
C LYS A 36 10.28 4.61 23.91
N PHE A 37 11.49 4.14 23.99
CA PHE A 37 11.85 2.71 24.14
C PHE A 37 12.83 2.47 25.29
N PRO A 38 12.44 2.73 26.54
CA PRO A 38 13.35 2.65 27.71
C PRO A 38 13.96 1.26 27.92
N ASN A 39 13.33 0.22 27.38
CA ASN A 39 13.81 -1.17 27.46
C ASN A 39 14.36 -1.67 26.10
N GLY A 40 14.58 -0.78 25.14
CA GLY A 40 15.02 -1.12 23.78
C GLY A 40 13.89 -1.62 22.87
N ILE A 41 14.26 -2.01 21.65
CA ILE A 41 13.32 -2.44 20.61
C ILE A 41 12.92 -3.91 20.77
N LYS A 42 13.83 -4.78 21.22
CA LYS A 42 13.55 -6.22 21.30
C LYS A 42 12.30 -6.56 22.13
N PRO A 43 12.05 -5.98 23.32
CA PRO A 43 10.82 -6.24 24.09
C PRO A 43 9.55 -5.81 23.34
N VAL A 44 9.62 -4.78 22.50
CA VAL A 44 8.49 -4.35 21.64
C VAL A 44 8.21 -5.39 20.58
N ALA A 45 9.26 -5.88 19.91
CA ALA A 45 9.14 -6.95 18.91
C ALA A 45 8.56 -8.23 19.55
N ASP A 46 9.07 -8.64 20.71
CA ASP A 46 8.58 -9.82 21.45
C ASP A 46 7.09 -9.66 21.85
N TYR A 47 6.68 -8.46 22.26
CA TYR A 47 5.27 -8.17 22.54
C TYR A 47 4.39 -8.28 21.29
N VAL A 48 4.81 -7.69 20.17
CA VAL A 48 4.11 -7.76 18.89
C VAL A 48 3.98 -9.23 18.44
N HIS A 49 5.06 -10.01 18.55
CA HIS A 49 5.05 -11.45 18.25
C HIS A 49 4.09 -12.23 19.16
N SER A 50 3.99 -11.85 20.43
CA SER A 50 3.06 -12.48 21.38
C SER A 50 1.58 -12.30 20.98
N LYS A 51 1.28 -11.29 20.13
CA LYS A 51 -0.05 -11.06 19.54
C LYS A 51 -0.25 -11.77 18.19
N GLY A 52 0.71 -12.60 17.77
CA GLY A 52 0.67 -13.28 16.47
C GLY A 52 0.99 -12.39 15.28
N LEU A 53 1.49 -11.18 15.51
CA LEU A 53 1.83 -10.21 14.48
C LEU A 53 3.34 -10.23 14.20
N LYS A 54 3.72 -9.72 13.03
CA LYS A 54 5.11 -9.47 12.63
C LYS A 54 5.50 -8.04 13.00
N PHE A 55 6.78 -7.85 13.36
CA PHE A 55 7.31 -6.55 13.75
C PHE A 55 8.17 -5.94 12.65
N GLY A 56 7.92 -4.67 12.33
CA GLY A 56 8.68 -3.91 11.35
C GLY A 56 9.33 -2.66 11.93
N ILE A 57 10.40 -2.23 11.29
CA ILE A 57 11.17 -1.04 11.64
C ILE A 57 11.53 -0.24 10.39
N TYR A 58 11.97 0.98 10.59
CA TYR A 58 12.38 1.93 9.56
C TYR A 58 13.87 2.22 9.62
N SER A 59 14.49 2.39 8.47
CA SER A 59 15.82 3.00 8.29
C SER A 59 15.91 3.70 6.93
N CYS A 60 17.11 4.13 6.53
CA CYS A 60 17.30 4.92 5.32
C CYS A 60 18.60 4.56 4.61
N ALA A 61 18.59 4.62 3.28
CA ALA A 61 19.75 4.39 2.42
C ALA A 61 20.78 5.53 2.45
N GLY A 62 20.46 6.63 3.11
CA GLY A 62 21.33 7.77 3.30
C GLY A 62 22.03 7.79 4.64
N ARG A 63 22.79 8.85 4.88
CA ARG A 63 23.47 9.07 6.15
C ARG A 63 22.51 9.44 7.28
N HIS A 64 21.38 10.06 6.92
CA HIS A 64 20.33 10.46 7.84
C HIS A 64 18.98 10.02 7.31
N THR A 65 18.04 9.74 8.22
CA THR A 65 16.63 9.57 7.92
C THR A 65 16.00 10.90 7.55
N CYS A 66 14.76 10.89 7.06
CA CYS A 66 14.05 12.13 6.69
C CYS A 66 13.91 13.10 7.86
N ALA A 67 13.78 12.59 9.10
CA ALA A 67 13.75 13.40 10.33
C ALA A 67 15.15 13.66 10.94
N GLY A 68 16.23 13.33 10.23
CA GLY A 68 17.60 13.63 10.66
C GLY A 68 18.18 12.70 11.73
N HIS A 69 17.61 11.50 11.90
CA HIS A 69 18.21 10.44 12.70
C HIS A 69 19.28 9.69 11.89
N PRO A 70 20.14 8.86 12.50
CA PRO A 70 21.13 8.08 11.77
C PRO A 70 20.49 7.13 10.75
N GLY A 71 20.89 7.22 9.48
CA GLY A 71 20.57 6.23 8.45
C GLY A 71 21.59 5.10 8.40
N SER A 72 21.37 4.09 7.54
CA SER A 72 22.21 2.89 7.48
C SER A 72 23.35 2.97 6.45
N PHE A 73 23.54 4.08 5.75
CA PHE A 73 24.63 4.22 4.78
C PHE A 73 26.00 3.95 5.46
N GLU A 74 26.80 3.06 4.87
CA GLU A 74 28.08 2.55 5.40
C GLU A 74 27.97 1.65 6.65
N HIS A 75 26.74 1.36 7.14
CA HIS A 75 26.46 0.51 8.29
C HIS A 75 25.50 -0.63 7.97
N GLU A 76 25.20 -0.90 6.71
CA GLU A 76 24.10 -1.78 6.29
C GLU A 76 24.18 -3.17 6.93
N PHE A 77 25.40 -3.75 7.02
CA PHE A 77 25.58 -5.09 7.61
C PHE A 77 25.41 -5.07 9.13
N GLN A 78 26.00 -4.09 9.82
CA GLN A 78 25.88 -3.93 11.26
C GLN A 78 24.40 -3.70 11.66
N ASP A 79 23.70 -2.84 10.94
CA ASP A 79 22.30 -2.53 11.21
C ASP A 79 21.40 -3.74 10.93
N ALA A 80 21.64 -4.50 9.85
CA ALA A 80 20.90 -5.70 9.53
C ALA A 80 21.05 -6.79 10.62
N GLU A 81 22.27 -6.98 11.17
CA GLU A 81 22.52 -7.86 12.30
C GLU A 81 21.77 -7.39 13.55
N THR A 82 21.83 -6.10 13.86
CA THR A 82 21.09 -5.49 14.97
C THR A 82 19.58 -5.70 14.83
N PHE A 83 19.02 -5.50 13.63
CA PHE A 83 17.59 -5.75 13.37
C PHE A 83 17.24 -7.23 13.54
N ALA A 84 18.11 -8.13 13.10
CA ALA A 84 17.91 -9.57 13.30
C ALA A 84 17.90 -9.96 14.79
N GLU A 85 18.83 -9.43 15.59
CA GLU A 85 18.91 -9.64 17.03
C GLU A 85 17.68 -9.11 17.78
N TRP A 86 17.12 -7.99 17.33
CA TRP A 86 15.88 -7.42 17.88
C TRP A 86 14.62 -8.17 17.47
N GLY A 87 14.73 -9.12 16.53
CA GLY A 87 13.58 -9.89 16.08
C GLY A 87 12.73 -9.19 15.02
N VAL A 88 13.31 -8.24 14.29
CA VAL A 88 12.61 -7.55 13.19
C VAL A 88 12.28 -8.51 12.06
N ASP A 89 11.06 -8.39 11.50
CA ASP A 89 10.56 -9.18 10.38
C ASP A 89 10.40 -8.36 9.09
N TYR A 90 10.44 -7.02 9.18
CA TYR A 90 10.18 -6.11 8.07
C TYR A 90 11.01 -4.83 8.23
N LEU A 91 11.66 -4.40 7.17
CA LEU A 91 12.41 -3.14 7.12
C LEU A 91 11.84 -2.25 6.03
N LYS A 92 11.29 -1.07 6.40
CA LYS A 92 11.08 0.06 5.49
C LYS A 92 12.39 0.80 5.34
N TYR A 93 12.87 0.97 4.12
CA TYR A 93 14.19 1.53 3.83
C TYR A 93 14.06 2.72 2.89
N ASP A 94 14.17 3.91 3.46
CA ASP A 94 13.91 5.19 2.81
C ASP A 94 15.10 5.72 2.00
N TYR A 95 14.97 6.91 1.40
CA TYR A 95 15.90 7.43 0.40
C TYR A 95 16.44 8.85 0.72
N CYS A 96 16.13 9.38 1.92
CA CYS A 96 16.56 10.69 2.37
C CYS A 96 18.09 10.76 2.51
N TYR A 97 18.69 11.91 2.23
CA TYR A 97 20.10 12.21 2.42
C TYR A 97 21.08 11.17 1.83
N LYS A 98 20.70 10.49 0.77
CA LYS A 98 21.55 9.53 0.08
C LYS A 98 22.74 10.23 -0.58
N PRO A 99 23.89 9.54 -0.79
CA PRO A 99 24.97 10.06 -1.61
C PRO A 99 24.50 10.32 -3.04
N VAL A 100 24.69 11.55 -3.53
CA VAL A 100 24.14 11.99 -4.83
C VAL A 100 24.69 11.18 -6.00
N HIS A 101 25.96 10.75 -5.91
CA HIS A 101 26.69 10.07 -6.98
C HIS A 101 26.54 8.54 -6.98
N ILE A 102 25.83 7.97 -5.99
CA ILE A 102 25.60 6.52 -5.93
C ILE A 102 24.17 6.24 -6.41
N PRO A 103 23.97 5.41 -7.44
CA PRO A 103 22.65 5.01 -7.88
C PRO A 103 21.87 4.29 -6.80
N GLY A 104 20.55 4.50 -6.75
CA GLY A 104 19.64 3.83 -5.82
C GLY A 104 19.74 2.31 -5.87
N GLU A 105 19.84 1.75 -7.06
CA GLU A 105 20.04 0.32 -7.26
C GLU A 105 21.19 -0.27 -6.41
N ILE A 106 22.32 0.42 -6.37
CA ILE A 106 23.49 -0.02 -5.59
C ILE A 106 23.21 0.06 -4.09
N LEU A 107 22.59 1.15 -3.62
CA LEU A 107 22.26 1.35 -2.20
C LEU A 107 21.28 0.29 -1.70
N TYR A 108 20.22 0.04 -2.45
CA TYR A 108 19.23 -0.99 -2.10
C TYR A 108 19.79 -2.41 -2.21
N LYS A 109 20.68 -2.66 -3.18
CA LYS A 109 21.37 -3.94 -3.31
C LYS A 109 22.28 -4.23 -2.11
N ARG A 110 22.98 -3.21 -1.58
CA ARG A 110 23.84 -3.34 -0.38
C ARG A 110 23.02 -3.74 0.83
N MET A 111 21.93 -3.03 1.14
CA MET A 111 21.04 -3.39 2.25
C MET A 111 20.40 -4.77 2.05
N SER A 112 19.91 -5.07 0.85
CA SER A 112 19.35 -6.41 0.53
C SER A 112 20.39 -7.53 0.79
N THR A 113 21.65 -7.29 0.43
CA THR A 113 22.73 -8.25 0.69
C THR A 113 22.97 -8.40 2.20
N ALA A 114 23.00 -7.32 2.95
CA ALA A 114 23.12 -7.35 4.40
C ALA A 114 21.99 -8.14 5.07
N LEU A 115 20.74 -7.86 4.68
CA LEU A 115 19.56 -8.56 5.21
C LEU A 115 19.56 -10.07 4.90
N ARG A 116 20.08 -10.49 3.76
CA ARG A 116 20.22 -11.92 3.45
C ARG A 116 21.26 -12.64 4.29
N ASN A 117 22.23 -11.92 4.82
CA ASN A 117 23.34 -12.46 5.60
C ASN A 117 23.18 -12.27 7.11
N CYS A 118 22.15 -11.58 7.60
CA CYS A 118 21.96 -11.31 9.03
C CYS A 118 21.41 -12.50 9.85
N GLY A 119 21.18 -13.66 9.23
CA GLY A 119 20.71 -14.86 9.92
C GLY A 119 19.20 -14.93 10.21
N ARG A 120 18.42 -13.90 9.83
CA ARG A 120 16.98 -13.82 10.00
C ARG A 120 16.30 -13.41 8.70
N PRO A 121 15.15 -14.03 8.32
CA PRO A 121 14.37 -13.56 7.18
C PRO A 121 13.68 -12.23 7.52
N ILE A 122 14.13 -11.15 6.89
CA ILE A 122 13.55 -9.82 7.03
C ILE A 122 12.99 -9.40 5.68
N MET A 123 11.70 -9.05 5.65
CA MET A 123 11.06 -8.52 4.45
C MET A 123 11.60 -7.12 4.18
N PHE A 124 12.08 -6.91 2.96
CA PHE A 124 12.69 -5.65 2.54
C PHE A 124 11.71 -4.81 1.71
N SER A 125 11.37 -3.64 2.21
CA SER A 125 10.52 -2.64 1.56
C SER A 125 11.35 -1.42 1.18
N ALA A 126 11.59 -1.27 -0.12
CA ALA A 126 12.32 -0.15 -0.68
C ALA A 126 11.40 1.07 -0.80
N CYS A 127 11.82 2.22 -0.30
CA CYS A 127 11.02 3.45 -0.27
C CYS A 127 11.80 4.61 -0.89
N ASN A 128 11.85 4.71 -2.22
CA ASN A 128 12.53 5.80 -2.92
C ASN A 128 11.58 6.75 -3.67
N TRP A 129 10.28 6.67 -3.37
CA TRP A 129 9.24 7.57 -3.91
C TRP A 129 9.09 7.56 -5.43
N GLY A 130 9.49 6.48 -6.09
CA GLY A 130 9.47 6.36 -7.55
C GLY A 130 10.69 6.94 -8.26
N ASN A 131 11.68 7.47 -7.51
CA ASN A 131 12.90 8.00 -8.10
C ASN A 131 13.74 6.92 -8.79
N ASP A 132 14.63 7.35 -9.69
CA ASP A 132 15.59 6.52 -10.42
C ASP A 132 14.90 5.37 -11.19
N ASP A 133 13.65 5.55 -11.63
CA ASP A 133 12.87 4.49 -12.31
C ASP A 133 12.89 3.15 -11.54
N ILE A 134 12.67 3.20 -10.24
CA ILE A 134 12.80 2.06 -9.31
C ILE A 134 12.17 0.76 -9.83
N TYR A 135 11.05 0.84 -10.50
CA TYR A 135 10.32 -0.31 -11.04
C TYR A 135 11.14 -1.12 -12.08
N LYS A 136 12.16 -0.50 -12.72
CA LYS A 136 12.99 -1.17 -13.74
C LYS A 136 14.04 -2.10 -13.14
N TRP A 137 14.51 -1.87 -11.90
CA TRP A 137 15.65 -2.56 -11.32
C TRP A 137 15.39 -3.16 -9.93
N ILE A 138 14.34 -2.79 -9.24
CA ILE A 138 14.16 -3.13 -7.82
C ILE A 138 14.01 -4.64 -7.57
N ARG A 139 13.41 -5.39 -8.49
CA ARG A 139 13.29 -6.86 -8.37
C ARG A 139 14.65 -7.52 -8.24
N GLU A 140 15.60 -7.08 -9.04
CA GLU A 140 16.97 -7.63 -9.08
C GLU A 140 17.80 -7.22 -7.86
N SER A 141 17.43 -6.12 -7.21
CA SER A 141 18.03 -5.75 -5.94
C SER A 141 17.65 -6.71 -4.81
N GLY A 142 16.53 -7.42 -4.92
CA GLY A 142 16.02 -8.37 -3.94
C GLY A 142 15.06 -7.78 -2.92
N ALA A 143 14.46 -6.64 -3.22
CA ALA A 143 13.36 -6.10 -2.44
C ALA A 143 12.07 -6.91 -2.66
N HIS A 144 11.19 -6.90 -1.66
CA HIS A 144 9.89 -7.57 -1.68
C HIS A 144 8.74 -6.59 -1.93
N LEU A 145 9.00 -5.31 -1.64
CA LEU A 145 8.13 -4.17 -1.88
C LEU A 145 8.93 -3.02 -2.43
N PHE A 146 8.30 -2.18 -3.24
CA PHE A 146 8.91 -0.92 -3.66
C PHE A 146 7.87 0.20 -3.71
N ARG A 147 8.16 1.27 -2.99
CA ARG A 147 7.37 2.48 -2.99
C ARG A 147 7.63 3.26 -4.29
N SER A 148 6.61 3.39 -5.11
CA SER A 148 6.71 4.02 -6.44
C SER A 148 6.14 5.43 -6.50
N THR A 149 5.64 5.95 -5.39
CA THR A 149 4.98 7.26 -5.29
C THR A 149 5.56 8.10 -4.17
N GLY A 150 5.38 9.42 -4.25
CA GLY A 150 5.55 10.31 -3.10
C GLY A 150 4.52 10.04 -2.01
N ASP A 151 4.65 10.71 -0.87
CA ASP A 151 3.80 10.49 0.30
C ASP A 151 2.34 10.85 0.02
N ILE A 152 1.45 9.99 0.49
CA ILE A 152 0.01 10.20 0.42
C ILE A 152 -0.42 11.20 1.49
N GLN A 153 -1.43 12.00 1.14
CA GLN A 153 -2.12 12.88 2.06
C GLN A 153 -3.60 12.47 2.13
N ASP A 154 -4.24 12.73 3.26
CA ASP A 154 -5.66 12.43 3.47
C ASP A 154 -6.54 13.49 2.80
N ASN A 155 -6.54 13.46 1.47
CA ASN A 155 -7.44 14.23 0.61
C ASN A 155 -7.59 13.55 -0.75
N TRP A 156 -8.70 13.83 -1.42
CA TRP A 156 -9.05 13.20 -2.69
C TRP A 156 -8.01 13.42 -3.79
N GLU A 157 -7.49 14.64 -3.92
CA GLU A 157 -6.52 14.97 -4.96
C GLU A 157 -5.22 14.18 -4.82
N SER A 158 -4.78 13.91 -3.60
CA SER A 158 -3.63 13.05 -3.35
C SER A 158 -3.90 11.60 -3.76
N ILE A 159 -5.03 11.03 -3.35
CA ILE A 159 -5.43 9.67 -3.74
C ILE A 159 -5.52 9.55 -5.26
N LYS A 160 -6.24 10.47 -5.91
CA LYS A 160 -6.41 10.53 -7.37
C LYS A 160 -5.06 10.61 -8.09
N ARG A 161 -4.21 11.55 -7.69
CA ARG A 161 -2.89 11.75 -8.28
C ARG A 161 -2.02 10.50 -8.16
N LEU A 162 -1.96 9.89 -6.99
CA LEU A 162 -1.14 8.68 -6.77
C LEU A 162 -1.69 7.50 -7.58
N ALA A 163 -2.99 7.24 -7.55
CA ALA A 163 -3.60 6.17 -8.30
C ALA A 163 -3.36 6.32 -9.81
N LEU A 164 -3.60 7.52 -10.37
CA LEU A 164 -3.42 7.78 -11.80
C LEU A 164 -1.95 7.66 -12.23
N SER A 165 -1.00 8.03 -11.37
CA SER A 165 0.44 7.88 -11.65
C SER A 165 0.90 6.44 -11.80
N GLN A 166 0.10 5.48 -11.33
CA GLN A 166 0.41 4.05 -11.41
C GLN A 166 -0.19 3.35 -12.63
N MET A 167 -1.09 4.03 -13.36
CA MET A 167 -1.68 3.47 -14.56
C MET A 167 -0.62 3.28 -15.66
N GLY A 168 -0.50 2.06 -16.15
CA GLY A 168 0.56 1.64 -17.09
C GLY A 168 1.79 1.02 -16.39
N ASN A 169 1.85 1.03 -15.07
CA ASN A 169 2.94 0.41 -14.30
C ASN A 169 2.56 -0.95 -13.70
N GLU A 170 1.39 -1.48 -14.01
CA GLU A 170 0.82 -2.69 -13.41
C GLU A 170 1.69 -3.94 -13.63
N CYS A 171 2.44 -3.97 -14.73
CA CYS A 171 3.32 -5.08 -15.08
C CYS A 171 4.58 -5.18 -14.19
N TYR A 172 4.94 -4.11 -13.49
CA TYR A 172 6.16 -4.09 -12.67
C TYR A 172 5.97 -4.67 -11.26
N GLY A 173 4.73 -4.71 -10.74
CA GLY A 173 4.38 -5.43 -9.51
C GLY A 173 4.12 -6.92 -9.73
N GLY A 174 4.26 -7.74 -8.69
CA GLY A 174 3.93 -9.18 -8.76
C GLY A 174 4.32 -9.94 -7.50
N CYS A 175 4.17 -11.26 -7.54
CA CYS A 175 4.24 -12.18 -6.38
C CYS A 175 5.46 -12.04 -5.45
N PHE A 176 6.58 -11.57 -5.95
CA PHE A 176 7.83 -11.50 -5.18
C PHE A 176 8.29 -10.08 -4.90
N CYS A 177 7.70 -9.09 -5.58
CA CYS A 177 8.03 -7.69 -5.40
C CYS A 177 6.80 -6.84 -5.75
N HIS A 178 6.06 -6.41 -4.73
CA HIS A 178 4.83 -5.66 -4.91
C HIS A 178 5.10 -4.17 -5.06
N ASN A 179 4.33 -3.54 -5.94
CA ASN A 179 4.30 -2.09 -6.04
C ASN A 179 3.52 -1.51 -4.86
N ASP A 180 4.17 -0.66 -4.10
CA ASP A 180 3.60 0.04 -2.95
C ASP A 180 3.26 1.49 -3.36
N ILE A 181 1.97 1.81 -3.33
CA ILE A 181 1.45 3.14 -3.70
C ILE A 181 1.36 4.06 -2.48
N ASP A 182 1.90 3.63 -1.36
CA ASP A 182 1.83 4.18 -0.02
C ASP A 182 0.69 3.61 0.84
N MET A 183 0.71 4.01 2.13
CA MET A 183 -0.23 3.53 3.14
C MET A 183 -1.68 3.94 2.86
N LEU A 184 -2.60 3.31 3.56
CA LEU A 184 -4.01 3.69 3.57
C LEU A 184 -4.22 4.86 4.52
N VAL A 185 -4.87 5.92 4.02
CA VAL A 185 -5.33 7.06 4.85
C VAL A 185 -6.78 6.91 5.33
N VAL A 186 -7.39 5.77 5.08
CA VAL A 186 -8.76 5.46 5.50
C VAL A 186 -8.91 5.66 7.01
N GLY A 187 -9.82 6.54 7.41
CA GLY A 187 -10.09 6.83 8.81
C GLY A 187 -9.10 7.77 9.51
N MET A 188 -8.22 8.45 8.77
CA MET A 188 -7.31 9.46 9.35
C MET A 188 -8.01 10.81 9.63
N HIS A 189 -9.13 11.09 8.97
CA HIS A 189 -9.96 12.29 9.18
C HIS A 189 -9.16 13.60 9.15
N GLY A 190 -8.22 13.71 8.20
CA GLY A 190 -7.36 14.88 8.01
C GLY A 190 -6.06 14.85 8.81
N GLY A 191 -5.82 13.81 9.61
CA GLY A 191 -4.63 13.71 10.47
C GLY A 191 -3.28 13.73 9.73
N SER A 192 -3.22 13.32 8.46
CA SER A 192 -1.99 13.38 7.65
C SER A 192 -1.75 14.74 6.98
N ASN A 193 -2.74 15.62 6.99
CA ASN A 193 -2.64 16.91 6.27
C ASN A 193 -1.88 18.00 7.04
N ASN A 194 -1.55 17.75 8.31
CA ASN A 194 -0.95 18.73 9.23
C ASN A 194 0.58 18.64 9.33
N GLN A 195 1.24 18.05 8.37
CA GLN A 195 2.64 17.68 8.52
C GLN A 195 3.63 18.81 8.74
N TYR A 196 3.35 20.07 8.50
CA TYR A 196 4.33 21.14 8.73
C TYR A 196 3.69 22.55 8.76
N ILE A 197 2.70 22.79 9.60
CA ILE A 197 2.33 24.16 9.92
C ILE A 197 3.01 24.55 11.24
N ASN A 198 4.07 25.32 11.13
CA ASN A 198 4.76 26.07 12.20
C ASN A 198 5.80 25.39 13.09
N GLY A 199 6.44 24.29 12.70
CA GLY A 199 7.63 23.81 13.44
C GLY A 199 7.38 23.35 14.88
N GLU A 200 6.16 23.30 15.32
CA GLU A 200 5.74 22.71 16.58
C GLU A 200 5.16 21.32 16.27
N SER A 201 5.81 20.31 16.80
CA SER A 201 5.35 18.94 16.76
C SER A 201 4.11 18.78 17.65
N ASP A 202 2.97 19.23 17.16
CA ASP A 202 1.73 18.71 17.68
C ASP A 202 1.65 17.26 17.22
N ASP A 203 1.62 16.37 18.22
CA ASP A 203 1.22 14.99 18.23
C ASP A 203 0.90 14.42 16.82
N GLN A 204 1.78 13.60 16.31
CA GLN A 204 1.81 13.05 14.94
C GLN A 204 0.50 12.34 14.51
N PHE A 205 -0.47 12.24 15.40
CA PHE A 205 -1.75 11.57 15.22
C PHE A 205 -2.95 12.46 15.58
N GLY A 206 -2.76 13.78 15.60
CA GLY A 206 -3.80 14.82 15.54
C GLY A 206 -5.18 14.48 16.11
N ASN A 207 -5.27 13.76 17.21
CA ASN A 207 -6.52 13.54 17.93
C ASN A 207 -6.90 14.77 18.77
N LYS A 208 -7.24 15.86 18.11
CA LYS A 208 -8.16 16.83 18.71
C LYS A 208 -9.56 16.35 18.35
N GLU A 209 -10.27 15.85 19.35
CA GLU A 209 -11.65 15.42 19.29
C GLU A 209 -12.45 16.13 18.19
N GLY A 210 -12.78 15.41 17.10
CA GLY A 210 -13.92 15.71 16.24
C GLY A 210 -13.95 17.02 15.45
N LYS A 211 -12.89 17.82 15.40
CA LYS A 211 -12.83 18.99 14.53
C LYS A 211 -12.09 18.63 13.26
N GLY A 212 -12.87 18.21 12.25
CA GLY A 212 -12.37 17.85 10.94
C GLY A 212 -11.48 18.94 10.34
N LEU A 213 -10.19 18.64 10.24
CA LEU A 213 -9.20 19.45 9.53
C LEU A 213 -9.21 19.14 8.01
N GLY A 214 -10.36 18.75 7.48
CA GLY A 214 -10.46 18.14 6.17
C GLY A 214 -10.29 16.62 6.25
N GLY A 215 -9.88 16.01 5.19
CA GLY A 215 -9.79 14.57 5.03
C GLY A 215 -10.76 14.11 3.96
N CYS A 216 -10.65 12.85 3.59
CA CYS A 216 -11.55 12.25 2.63
C CYS A 216 -12.92 11.98 3.25
N THR A 217 -13.94 11.96 2.40
CA THR A 217 -15.27 11.44 2.74
C THR A 217 -15.22 9.90 2.85
N ASP A 218 -16.24 9.30 3.46
CA ASP A 218 -16.36 7.83 3.53
C ASP A 218 -16.43 7.18 2.14
N THR A 219 -17.00 7.87 1.14
CA THR A 219 -17.02 7.43 -0.25
C THR A 219 -15.61 7.40 -0.84
N GLU A 220 -14.83 8.45 -0.63
CA GLU A 220 -13.45 8.54 -1.09
C GLU A 220 -12.55 7.52 -0.38
N TYR A 221 -12.75 7.27 0.92
CA TYR A 221 -12.07 6.20 1.66
C TYR A 221 -12.39 4.82 1.10
N LYS A 222 -13.66 4.54 0.78
CA LYS A 222 -14.08 3.31 0.10
C LYS A 222 -13.38 3.15 -1.24
N THR A 223 -13.33 4.21 -2.03
CA THR A 223 -12.68 4.23 -3.35
C THR A 223 -11.17 4.05 -3.23
N HIS A 224 -10.53 4.73 -2.29
CA HIS A 224 -9.11 4.55 -1.98
C HIS A 224 -8.77 3.09 -1.63
N PHE A 225 -9.48 2.50 -0.69
CA PHE A 225 -9.27 1.11 -0.30
C PHE A 225 -9.45 0.14 -1.47
N SER A 226 -10.50 0.34 -2.26
CA SER A 226 -10.79 -0.46 -3.45
C SER A 226 -9.69 -0.37 -4.52
N LEU A 227 -9.16 0.83 -4.76
CA LEU A 227 -8.06 1.05 -5.71
C LEU A 227 -6.79 0.32 -5.28
N TRP A 228 -6.36 0.50 -4.01
CA TRP A 228 -5.17 -0.17 -3.47
C TRP A 228 -5.32 -1.68 -3.53
N ALA A 229 -6.51 -2.20 -3.21
CA ALA A 229 -6.79 -3.64 -3.31
C ALA A 229 -6.71 -4.14 -4.76
N MET A 230 -7.31 -3.46 -5.70
CA MET A 230 -7.27 -3.83 -7.13
C MET A 230 -5.85 -3.77 -7.71
N MET A 231 -5.06 -2.79 -7.30
CA MET A 231 -3.68 -2.60 -7.77
C MET A 231 -2.64 -3.49 -7.06
N ASN A 232 -3.06 -4.38 -6.16
CA ASN A 232 -2.17 -5.22 -5.33
C ASN A 232 -1.16 -4.43 -4.50
N SER A 233 -1.48 -3.19 -4.15
CA SER A 233 -0.69 -2.41 -3.22
C SER A 233 -0.81 -2.99 -1.80
N PRO A 234 0.23 -2.93 -0.97
CA PRO A 234 0.13 -3.28 0.43
C PRO A 234 -0.97 -2.48 1.13
N LEU A 235 -1.83 -3.17 1.89
CA LEU A 235 -2.90 -2.53 2.64
C LEU A 235 -2.41 -2.17 4.06
N MET A 236 -1.50 -1.18 4.16
CA MET A 236 -0.92 -0.71 5.42
C MET A 236 -1.75 0.45 5.97
N MET A 237 -2.41 0.26 7.11
CA MET A 237 -3.23 1.29 7.74
C MET A 237 -2.38 2.38 8.39
N GLY A 238 -2.75 3.65 8.14
CA GLY A 238 -2.17 4.82 8.81
C GLY A 238 -3.04 5.43 9.91
N CYS A 239 -4.28 4.96 10.10
CA CYS A 239 -5.20 5.50 11.09
C CYS A 239 -4.97 4.96 12.51
N ASP A 240 -5.48 5.68 13.51
CA ASP A 240 -5.55 5.20 14.88
C ASP A 240 -6.67 4.15 15.02
N ILE A 241 -6.28 2.88 15.09
CA ILE A 241 -7.22 1.75 15.16
C ILE A 241 -8.03 1.69 16.46
N ARG A 242 -7.66 2.46 17.51
CA ARG A 242 -8.37 2.51 18.79
C ARG A 242 -9.67 3.31 18.70
N HIS A 243 -9.77 4.21 17.73
CA HIS A 243 -10.86 5.18 17.59
C HIS A 243 -11.50 5.16 16.19
N MET A 244 -11.51 3.99 15.54
CA MET A 244 -12.18 3.83 14.24
C MET A 244 -13.69 4.01 14.35
N THR A 245 -14.28 4.73 13.39
CA THR A 245 -15.74 4.72 13.20
C THR A 245 -16.20 3.35 12.69
N ASP A 246 -17.49 3.04 12.82
CA ASP A 246 -18.05 1.80 12.27
C ASP A 246 -17.83 1.73 10.75
N ARG A 247 -17.94 2.84 10.04
CA ARG A 247 -17.70 2.91 8.60
C ARG A 247 -16.24 2.69 8.24
N THR A 248 -15.30 3.29 8.95
CA THR A 248 -13.86 3.01 8.80
C THR A 248 -13.58 1.52 8.98
N LYS A 249 -14.13 0.93 10.02
CA LYS A 249 -13.97 -0.50 10.31
C LYS A 249 -14.56 -1.36 9.20
N GLU A 250 -15.76 -1.07 8.74
CA GLU A 250 -16.40 -1.77 7.62
C GLU A 250 -15.53 -1.76 6.36
N ILE A 251 -15.01 -0.57 5.98
CA ILE A 251 -14.12 -0.43 4.81
C ILE A 251 -12.86 -1.27 4.98
N LEU A 252 -12.14 -1.10 6.08
CA LEU A 252 -10.85 -1.76 6.31
C LEU A 252 -10.97 -3.27 6.54
N THR A 253 -12.15 -3.78 6.88
CA THR A 253 -12.37 -5.21 7.16
C THR A 253 -13.20 -5.92 6.10
N ASN A 254 -13.46 -5.31 4.94
CA ASN A 254 -14.19 -5.94 3.85
C ASN A 254 -13.39 -7.12 3.29
N LYS A 255 -13.81 -8.33 3.64
CA LYS A 255 -13.09 -9.57 3.32
C LYS A 255 -13.04 -9.86 1.83
N GLU A 256 -14.06 -9.46 1.08
CA GLU A 256 -14.15 -9.73 -0.36
C GLU A 256 -13.18 -8.84 -1.13
N VAL A 257 -13.12 -7.56 -0.81
CA VAL A 257 -12.15 -6.64 -1.40
C VAL A 257 -10.71 -7.02 -0.98
N ILE A 258 -10.50 -7.42 0.28
CA ILE A 258 -9.21 -7.94 0.75
C ILE A 258 -8.83 -9.22 -0.02
N ALA A 259 -9.76 -10.12 -0.30
CA ALA A 259 -9.48 -11.35 -1.05
C ALA A 259 -8.98 -11.05 -2.48
N ILE A 260 -9.48 -10.00 -3.12
CA ILE A 260 -8.99 -9.54 -4.43
C ILE A 260 -7.52 -9.08 -4.35
N ASN A 261 -7.16 -8.37 -3.29
CA ASN A 261 -5.77 -7.96 -3.03
C ASN A 261 -4.85 -9.17 -2.75
N GLN A 262 -5.39 -10.18 -2.07
CA GLN A 262 -4.67 -11.37 -1.62
C GLN A 262 -4.67 -12.52 -2.64
N ASP A 263 -5.16 -12.30 -3.86
CA ASP A 263 -5.14 -13.31 -4.90
C ASP A 263 -3.70 -13.79 -5.19
N ILE A 264 -3.54 -15.12 -5.29
CA ILE A 264 -2.21 -15.74 -5.32
C ILE A 264 -1.42 -15.50 -6.60
N GLU A 265 -2.07 -15.09 -7.68
CA GLU A 265 -1.35 -14.71 -8.90
C GLU A 265 -0.69 -13.33 -8.77
N CYS A 266 -1.15 -12.51 -7.81
CA CYS A 266 -0.65 -11.16 -7.58
C CYS A 266 -0.62 -10.31 -8.88
N ARG A 267 -1.53 -10.58 -9.79
CA ARG A 267 -1.58 -9.93 -11.09
C ARG A 267 -2.13 -8.51 -10.95
N GLY A 268 -1.42 -7.53 -11.50
CA GLY A 268 -1.91 -6.16 -11.63
C GLY A 268 -3.13 -6.09 -12.57
N PRO A 269 -4.06 -5.15 -12.37
CA PRO A 269 -5.19 -4.94 -13.24
C PRO A 269 -4.76 -4.26 -14.54
N TYR A 270 -5.58 -4.34 -15.57
CA TYR A 270 -5.50 -3.46 -16.73
C TYR A 270 -6.67 -2.49 -16.75
N ARG A 271 -6.43 -1.30 -17.32
CA ARG A 271 -7.39 -0.21 -17.36
C ARG A 271 -8.22 -0.24 -18.65
N ILE A 272 -9.52 -0.05 -18.49
CA ILE A 272 -10.49 0.17 -19.56
C ILE A 272 -11.10 1.54 -19.34
N SER A 273 -10.75 2.52 -20.16
CA SER A 273 -11.22 3.90 -20.03
C SER A 273 -12.60 4.07 -20.68
N GLN A 274 -13.46 4.88 -20.06
CA GLN A 274 -14.71 5.27 -20.66
C GLN A 274 -14.45 6.30 -21.76
N TRP A 275 -15.03 6.07 -22.90
CA TRP A 275 -14.79 6.85 -24.11
C TRP A 275 -15.17 8.36 -23.98
N ASN A 276 -16.21 8.69 -23.22
CA ASN A 276 -16.68 10.06 -23.02
C ASN A 276 -15.94 10.84 -21.92
N ASN A 277 -15.22 10.17 -21.04
CA ASN A 277 -14.37 10.80 -20.01
C ASN A 277 -13.19 9.87 -19.63
N PRO A 278 -12.25 9.63 -20.58
CA PRO A 278 -11.24 8.57 -20.42
C PRO A 278 -10.24 8.80 -19.30
N GLU A 279 -10.09 10.03 -18.83
CA GLU A 279 -9.13 10.37 -17.78
C GLU A 279 -9.69 10.06 -16.38
N ASN A 280 -10.98 10.34 -16.16
CA ASN A 280 -11.59 10.31 -14.83
C ASN A 280 -12.59 9.16 -14.64
N VAL A 281 -13.06 8.51 -15.71
CA VAL A 281 -14.04 7.43 -15.62
C VAL A 281 -13.48 6.18 -16.30
N PHE A 282 -13.26 5.12 -15.51
CA PHE A 282 -12.58 3.93 -16.02
C PHE A 282 -12.91 2.69 -15.18
N SER A 283 -12.65 1.53 -15.75
CA SER A 283 -12.65 0.26 -15.03
C SER A 283 -11.24 -0.29 -14.92
N LEU A 284 -10.95 -0.94 -13.81
CA LEU A 284 -9.79 -1.80 -13.61
C LEU A 284 -10.26 -3.25 -13.60
N VAL A 285 -9.64 -4.07 -14.39
CA VAL A 285 -10.00 -5.49 -14.50
C VAL A 285 -8.77 -6.35 -14.35
N LYS A 286 -8.87 -7.40 -13.55
CA LYS A 286 -7.83 -8.43 -13.45
C LYS A 286 -8.41 -9.82 -13.37
N PRO A 287 -7.82 -10.81 -14.04
CA PRO A 287 -8.16 -12.20 -13.82
C PRO A 287 -7.66 -12.63 -12.42
N LEU A 288 -8.40 -13.53 -11.79
CA LEU A 288 -8.09 -14.15 -10.51
C LEU A 288 -7.62 -15.60 -10.72
N ALA A 289 -6.91 -16.13 -9.74
CA ALA A 289 -6.33 -17.48 -9.78
C ALA A 289 -7.35 -18.60 -9.99
N ASN A 290 -8.60 -18.37 -9.61
CA ASN A 290 -9.71 -19.33 -9.79
C ASN A 290 -10.35 -19.27 -11.19
N GLY A 291 -9.88 -18.37 -12.08
CA GLY A 291 -10.43 -18.17 -13.42
C GLY A 291 -11.56 -17.14 -13.51
N ASP A 292 -11.97 -16.55 -12.39
CA ASP A 292 -12.92 -15.43 -12.36
C ASP A 292 -12.21 -14.10 -12.65
N TYR A 293 -12.97 -13.01 -12.72
CA TYR A 293 -12.45 -11.66 -12.81
C TYR A 293 -12.76 -10.86 -11.55
N ALA A 294 -11.85 -9.98 -11.16
CA ALA A 294 -12.15 -8.83 -10.33
C ALA A 294 -12.31 -7.59 -11.23
N ILE A 295 -13.39 -6.85 -11.02
CA ILE A 295 -13.77 -5.68 -11.80
C ILE A 295 -14.01 -4.52 -10.83
N GLY A 296 -13.18 -3.48 -10.89
CA GLY A 296 -13.39 -2.23 -10.19
C GLY A 296 -13.83 -1.15 -11.17
N MET A 297 -14.91 -0.47 -10.91
CA MET A 297 -15.42 0.65 -11.72
C MET A 297 -15.28 1.93 -10.89
N TYR A 298 -14.75 3.00 -11.49
CA TYR A 298 -14.33 4.21 -10.76
C TYR A 298 -14.81 5.47 -11.48
N ASN A 299 -15.42 6.38 -10.72
CA ASN A 299 -15.74 7.73 -11.15
C ASN A 299 -14.91 8.76 -10.37
N PHE A 300 -13.85 9.26 -10.97
CA PHE A 300 -12.97 10.29 -10.39
C PHE A 300 -13.42 11.72 -10.71
N SER A 301 -14.55 11.90 -11.39
CA SER A 301 -15.10 13.21 -11.71
C SER A 301 -16.03 13.74 -10.62
N ASP A 302 -16.29 15.05 -10.65
CA ASP A 302 -17.15 15.76 -9.69
C ASP A 302 -18.66 15.68 -10.04
N VAL A 303 -19.02 14.84 -11.02
CA VAL A 303 -20.40 14.66 -11.45
C VAL A 303 -20.72 13.17 -11.55
N PRO A 304 -22.01 12.77 -11.41
CA PRO A 304 -22.40 11.38 -11.64
C PRO A 304 -22.03 10.92 -13.05
N ALA A 305 -21.56 9.71 -13.20
CA ALA A 305 -21.15 9.13 -14.48
C ALA A 305 -21.81 7.77 -14.71
N GLU A 306 -22.44 7.62 -15.87
CA GLU A 306 -22.83 6.30 -16.37
C GLU A 306 -21.59 5.61 -16.92
N MET A 307 -21.39 4.37 -16.52
CA MET A 307 -20.25 3.54 -16.90
C MET A 307 -20.73 2.26 -17.57
N SER A 308 -20.02 1.87 -18.61
CA SER A 308 -20.30 0.63 -19.35
C SER A 308 -19.02 -0.19 -19.50
N LEU A 309 -19.04 -1.42 -19.00
CA LEU A 309 -18.01 -2.42 -19.29
C LEU A 309 -18.52 -3.33 -20.40
N GLN A 310 -17.87 -3.25 -21.57
CA GLN A 310 -18.16 -4.15 -22.67
C GLN A 310 -17.38 -5.45 -22.47
N PHE A 311 -18.03 -6.60 -22.60
CA PHE A 311 -17.36 -7.87 -22.30
C PHE A 311 -16.32 -8.28 -23.35
N TRP A 312 -16.37 -7.74 -24.55
CA TRP A 312 -15.26 -7.93 -25.51
C TRP A 312 -13.95 -7.28 -25.04
N ASP A 313 -13.98 -6.21 -24.21
CA ASP A 313 -12.79 -5.58 -23.67
C ASP A 313 -12.02 -6.50 -22.69
N ILE A 314 -12.72 -7.51 -22.18
CA ILE A 314 -12.13 -8.54 -21.32
C ILE A 314 -12.02 -9.92 -21.99
N GLY A 315 -12.12 -9.94 -23.34
CA GLY A 315 -11.96 -11.14 -24.13
C GLY A 315 -13.18 -12.07 -24.14
N LEU A 316 -14.34 -11.62 -23.65
CA LEU A 316 -15.58 -12.36 -23.67
C LEU A 316 -16.50 -11.83 -24.78
N SER A 317 -16.92 -12.69 -25.68
CA SER A 317 -17.83 -12.36 -26.76
C SER A 317 -19.13 -13.15 -26.59
N THR A 318 -20.26 -12.50 -26.85
CA THR A 318 -21.56 -13.16 -26.90
C THR A 318 -21.59 -14.29 -27.92
N ALA A 319 -20.87 -14.12 -29.06
CA ALA A 319 -20.73 -15.16 -30.07
C ALA A 319 -20.02 -16.43 -29.53
N ALA A 320 -19.23 -16.32 -28.47
CA ALA A 320 -18.61 -17.46 -27.80
C ALA A 320 -19.53 -18.12 -26.75
N GLY A 321 -20.77 -17.65 -26.61
CA GLY A 321 -21.75 -18.18 -25.66
C GLY A 321 -21.32 -18.05 -24.20
N ARG A 322 -20.62 -16.95 -23.86
CA ARG A 322 -20.16 -16.67 -22.51
C ARG A 322 -20.66 -15.31 -22.03
N GLY A 323 -20.94 -15.24 -20.73
CA GLY A 323 -21.27 -14.03 -20.00
C GLY A 323 -20.67 -14.03 -18.61
N LEU A 324 -21.03 -13.06 -17.80
CA LEU A 324 -20.58 -12.93 -16.42
C LEU A 324 -21.75 -13.07 -15.45
N GLU A 325 -21.54 -13.85 -14.41
CA GLU A 325 -22.34 -13.84 -13.19
C GLU A 325 -21.56 -13.00 -12.16
N MET A 326 -22.17 -11.91 -11.73
CA MET A 326 -21.48 -10.86 -10.98
C MET A 326 -22.00 -10.75 -9.55
N HIS A 327 -21.06 -10.53 -8.62
CA HIS A 327 -21.27 -10.33 -7.20
C HIS A 327 -20.66 -8.99 -6.78
N ASP A 328 -21.43 -8.15 -6.09
CA ASP A 328 -20.95 -6.85 -5.59
C ASP A 328 -20.29 -7.01 -4.22
N CYS A 329 -19.00 -6.72 -4.17
CA CYS A 329 -18.17 -6.88 -2.96
C CYS A 329 -18.46 -5.85 -1.87
N TRP A 330 -19.22 -4.77 -2.15
CA TRP A 330 -19.56 -3.76 -1.16
C TRP A 330 -20.96 -3.94 -0.57
N SER A 331 -21.94 -4.34 -1.39
CA SER A 331 -23.28 -4.69 -0.89
C SER A 331 -23.38 -6.15 -0.42
N HIS A 332 -22.40 -6.99 -0.79
CA HIS A 332 -22.39 -8.44 -0.54
C HIS A 332 -23.56 -9.16 -1.22
N GLU A 333 -23.97 -8.69 -2.40
CA GLU A 333 -25.11 -9.20 -3.13
C GLU A 333 -24.74 -9.72 -4.52
N ASP A 334 -25.40 -10.79 -4.93
CA ASP A 334 -25.35 -11.26 -6.32
C ASP A 334 -26.24 -10.35 -7.18
N ILE A 335 -25.64 -9.66 -8.14
CA ILE A 335 -26.34 -8.68 -8.99
C ILE A 335 -26.88 -9.28 -10.30
N GLY A 336 -26.58 -10.56 -10.56
CA GLY A 336 -27.16 -11.31 -11.68
C GLY A 336 -26.17 -11.69 -12.77
N ARG A 337 -26.76 -12.12 -13.91
CA ARG A 337 -26.01 -12.57 -15.09
C ARG A 337 -26.15 -11.60 -16.23
N PHE A 338 -25.05 -11.31 -16.89
CA PHE A 338 -24.98 -10.34 -17.98
C PHE A 338 -24.27 -10.98 -19.19
N SER A 339 -24.71 -10.63 -20.41
CA SER A 339 -24.27 -11.30 -21.63
C SER A 339 -23.33 -10.47 -22.52
N GLU A 340 -23.53 -9.18 -22.63
CA GLU A 340 -22.79 -8.33 -23.58
C GLU A 340 -22.01 -7.23 -22.89
N ARG A 341 -22.64 -6.64 -21.92
CA ARG A 341 -22.11 -5.53 -21.14
C ARG A 341 -22.76 -5.44 -19.78
N TYR A 342 -22.09 -4.75 -18.88
CA TYR A 342 -22.65 -4.30 -17.63
C TYR A 342 -22.65 -2.78 -17.58
N VAL A 343 -23.76 -2.18 -17.15
CA VAL A 343 -23.92 -0.72 -17.05
C VAL A 343 -24.33 -0.36 -15.64
N THR A 344 -23.70 0.66 -15.07
CA THR A 344 -24.04 1.23 -13.77
C THR A 344 -23.78 2.73 -13.75
N THR A 345 -24.34 3.44 -12.79
CA THR A 345 -24.09 4.87 -12.56
C THR A 345 -23.42 5.04 -11.22
N LEU A 346 -22.25 5.68 -11.20
CA LEU A 346 -21.52 6.00 -9.99
C LEU A 346 -21.62 7.50 -9.66
N GLN A 347 -21.77 7.79 -8.38
CA GLN A 347 -21.71 9.16 -7.87
C GLN A 347 -20.27 9.71 -7.97
N PRO A 348 -20.07 11.03 -7.79
CA PRO A 348 -18.74 11.62 -7.74
C PRO A 348 -17.82 10.90 -6.74
N HIS A 349 -16.58 10.65 -7.13
CA HIS A 349 -15.51 10.03 -6.34
C HIS A 349 -15.83 8.60 -5.84
N ASP A 350 -16.88 7.99 -6.37
CA ASP A 350 -17.35 6.65 -5.94
C ASP A 350 -16.76 5.52 -6.79
N CYS A 351 -16.87 4.32 -6.26
CA CYS A 351 -16.50 3.09 -6.94
C CYS A 351 -17.48 1.96 -6.67
N ALA A 352 -17.48 0.99 -7.58
CA ALA A 352 -18.06 -0.33 -7.38
C ALA A 352 -16.99 -1.40 -7.63
N VAL A 353 -17.03 -2.47 -6.86
CA VAL A 353 -16.07 -3.59 -6.99
C VAL A 353 -16.84 -4.89 -7.05
N TYR A 354 -16.56 -5.67 -8.07
CA TYR A 354 -17.24 -6.93 -8.34
C TYR A 354 -16.25 -8.08 -8.46
N THR A 355 -16.65 -9.26 -7.99
CA THR A 355 -16.13 -10.52 -8.52
C THR A 355 -17.09 -11.02 -9.61
N ALA A 356 -16.55 -11.57 -10.68
CA ALA A 356 -17.33 -11.94 -11.85
C ALA A 356 -16.89 -13.31 -12.38
N LYS A 357 -17.79 -14.27 -12.31
CA LYS A 357 -17.61 -15.64 -12.80
C LYS A 357 -17.98 -15.74 -14.27
N VAL A 358 -17.10 -16.36 -15.06
CA VAL A 358 -17.44 -16.64 -16.47
C VAL A 358 -18.41 -17.82 -16.52
N VAL A 359 -19.58 -17.59 -17.11
CA VAL A 359 -20.65 -18.57 -17.23
C VAL A 359 -21.04 -18.82 -18.69
N LYS A 360 -21.62 -19.98 -18.96
CA LYS A 360 -22.26 -20.28 -20.24
C LYS A 360 -23.63 -19.58 -20.28
N LEU A 361 -23.92 -18.92 -21.40
CA LEU A 361 -25.21 -18.28 -21.65
C LEU A 361 -26.26 -19.29 -22.13
#